data_7948f3e0fba654a160f18aa1b8c8ea7a
#
_entry.id   7948f3e0fba654a160f18aa1b8c8ea7a
#
_cell.length_a   1.000
_cell.length_b   1.000
_cell.length_c   1.000
_cell.angle_alpha   90.00
_cell.angle_beta   90.00
_cell.angle_gamma   90.00
#
_symmetry.space_group_name_H-M   'P 1'
#
loop_
_entity.id
_entity.type
_entity.pdbx_description
1 polymer ?
#
loop_
_entity_poly.entity_id
_entity_poly.type
_entity_poly.pdbx_seq_one_letter_code
_entity_poly.pdbx_strand_id
1 'polypeptide(L)'
;MNQVKTAFLLVAMTILLVLVGQVVGQMIGIGSAGIYVGLLLAVVMNGSAYWFSDRIALASARAREVTAAEAPMLFRLADRLAVQYGVPRPRVYVSPDPSPNAFATGRNPSHAAICVNDGLLRILDEEELYGVLAHEFGHVRNRDILISSVVAVLAGTITLIANVAQWGLMFGGYGGRDDRQQGAGGALVGLLMIILAPIAALLIQLAVSRSREYEADRTGAEVSGDPLALASALRKLERATQVIPSQTAQPAFAHLYIVNPLSGQSMAGLFSTHPPIEERIRRLEEMAGGMRRAS
;
A
#
# COMPACT_ATOMS: atom_id res chain seq x y z
N MET A 1 12.34 -10.81 10.34
CA MET A 1 13.00 -9.72 9.59
C MET A 1 12.03 -8.53 9.36
N ASN A 2 10.81 -8.74 8.89
CA ASN A 2 9.85 -7.65 8.64
C ASN A 2 9.43 -6.87 9.90
N GLN A 3 9.27 -7.53 11.06
CA GLN A 3 8.95 -6.86 12.32
C GLN A 3 10.05 -5.88 12.76
N VAL A 4 11.33 -6.24 12.60
CA VAL A 4 12.46 -5.35 12.91
C VAL A 4 12.46 -4.14 11.99
N LYS A 5 12.21 -4.32 10.71
CA LYS A 5 12.08 -3.20 9.75
C LYS A 5 10.91 -2.29 10.12
N THR A 6 9.75 -2.86 10.49
CA THR A 6 8.59 -2.09 10.93
C THR A 6 8.92 -1.27 12.18
N ALA A 7 9.54 -1.88 13.21
CA ALA A 7 9.95 -1.19 14.41
C ALA A 7 10.93 -0.04 14.10
N PHE A 8 11.93 -0.29 13.25
CA PHE A 8 12.87 0.74 12.80
C PHE A 8 12.15 1.92 12.11
N LEU A 9 11.19 1.65 11.23
CA LEU A 9 10.42 2.68 10.55
C LEU A 9 9.59 3.52 11.52
N LEU A 10 8.94 2.90 12.51
CA LEU A 10 8.17 3.62 13.53
C LEU A 10 9.06 4.51 14.41
N VAL A 11 10.26 4.03 14.79
CA VAL A 11 11.24 4.82 15.54
C VAL A 11 11.76 5.99 14.69
N ALA A 12 12.14 5.74 13.44
CA ALA A 12 12.61 6.78 12.53
C ALA A 12 11.54 7.86 12.30
N MET A 13 10.27 7.47 12.16
CA MET A 13 9.15 8.41 12.05
C MET A 13 8.95 9.21 13.34
N THR A 14 9.10 8.59 14.51
CA THR A 14 9.04 9.31 15.80
C THR A 14 10.11 10.38 15.88
N ILE A 15 11.35 10.05 15.56
CA ILE A 15 12.47 11.01 15.56
C ILE A 15 12.18 12.16 14.59
N LEU A 16 11.75 11.85 13.38
CA LEU A 16 11.39 12.84 12.38
C LEU A 16 10.32 13.83 12.89
N LEU A 17 9.21 13.30 13.44
CA LEU A 17 8.11 14.13 13.91
C LEU A 17 8.49 14.99 15.11
N VAL A 18 9.35 14.49 16.00
CA VAL A 18 9.90 15.28 17.12
C VAL A 18 10.78 16.41 16.60
N LEU A 19 11.66 16.14 15.62
CA LEU A 19 12.52 17.17 15.01
C LEU A 19 11.69 18.22 14.27
N VAL A 20 10.70 17.80 13.47
CA VAL A 20 9.78 18.71 12.78
C VAL A 20 8.99 19.54 13.80
N GLY A 21 8.48 18.92 14.85
CA GLY A 21 7.77 19.59 15.94
C GLY A 21 8.64 20.67 16.62
N GLN A 22 9.91 20.35 16.87
CA GLN A 22 10.87 21.32 17.44
C GLN A 22 11.09 22.51 16.50
N VAL A 23 11.36 22.27 15.22
CA VAL A 23 11.59 23.33 14.23
C VAL A 23 10.36 24.22 14.09
N VAL A 24 9.20 23.61 13.90
CA VAL A 24 7.92 24.33 13.79
C VAL A 24 7.62 25.09 15.07
N GLY A 25 7.82 24.49 16.24
CA GLY A 25 7.61 25.13 17.53
C GLY A 25 8.45 26.38 17.74
N GLN A 26 9.72 26.37 17.29
CA GLN A 26 10.56 27.58 17.29
C GLN A 26 10.00 28.66 16.36
N MET A 27 9.56 28.29 15.16
CA MET A 27 9.06 29.25 14.16
C MET A 27 7.75 29.92 14.58
N ILE A 28 6.84 29.18 15.26
CA ILE A 28 5.53 29.72 15.70
C ILE A 28 5.56 30.28 17.14
N GLY A 29 6.74 30.31 17.78
CA GLY A 29 6.93 30.94 19.07
C GLY A 29 6.55 30.09 20.29
N ILE A 30 6.24 28.80 20.14
CA ILE A 30 6.00 27.90 21.28
C ILE A 30 7.30 27.23 21.81
N GLY A 31 8.42 27.49 21.15
CA GLY A 31 9.75 27.02 21.59
C GLY A 31 9.85 25.51 21.72
N SER A 32 10.41 25.04 22.82
CA SER A 32 10.61 23.61 23.11
C SER A 32 9.31 22.82 23.31
N ALA A 33 8.16 23.46 23.51
CA ALA A 33 6.87 22.76 23.55
C ALA A 33 6.57 22.03 22.24
N GLY A 34 7.17 22.47 21.12
CA GLY A 34 7.09 21.78 19.83
C GLY A 34 7.58 20.33 19.87
N ILE A 35 8.54 19.98 20.72
CA ILE A 35 9.00 18.59 20.95
C ILE A 35 7.85 17.72 21.46
N TYR A 36 7.11 18.19 22.46
CA TYR A 36 6.01 17.44 23.05
C TYR A 36 4.85 17.26 22.06
N VAL A 37 4.57 18.30 21.26
CA VAL A 37 3.58 18.21 20.18
C VAL A 37 4.01 17.18 19.13
N GLY A 38 5.27 17.21 18.70
CA GLY A 38 5.84 16.23 17.76
C GLY A 38 5.80 14.80 18.31
N LEU A 39 6.11 14.62 19.60
CA LEU A 39 6.06 13.31 20.25
C LEU A 39 4.61 12.79 20.36
N LEU A 40 3.67 13.63 20.77
CA LEU A 40 2.25 13.26 20.83
C LEU A 40 1.74 12.85 19.45
N LEU A 41 2.05 13.63 18.42
CA LEU A 41 1.69 13.31 17.03
C LEU A 41 2.30 11.98 16.59
N ALA A 42 3.59 11.72 16.93
CA ALA A 42 4.25 10.46 16.63
C ALA A 42 3.56 9.26 17.29
N VAL A 43 3.19 9.37 18.57
CA VAL A 43 2.47 8.30 19.29
C VAL A 43 1.12 8.01 18.63
N VAL A 44 0.34 9.05 18.31
CA VAL A 44 -0.96 8.90 17.67
C VAL A 44 -0.82 8.29 16.27
N MET A 45 0.09 8.81 15.45
CA MET A 45 0.31 8.33 14.08
C MET A 45 0.81 6.89 14.04
N ASN A 46 1.86 6.58 14.81
CA ASN A 46 2.45 5.24 14.86
C ASN A 46 1.45 4.22 15.43
N GLY A 47 0.72 4.61 16.48
CA GLY A 47 -0.35 3.79 17.03
C GLY A 47 -1.44 3.52 16.00
N SER A 48 -1.90 4.55 15.31
CA SER A 48 -2.89 4.43 14.24
C SER A 48 -2.40 3.55 13.09
N ALA A 49 -1.16 3.75 12.65
CA ALA A 49 -0.55 2.97 11.58
C ALA A 49 -0.42 1.48 11.95
N TYR A 50 -0.07 1.16 13.19
CA TYR A 50 0.05 -0.22 13.64
C TYR A 50 -1.31 -0.92 13.81
N TRP A 51 -2.27 -0.25 14.50
CA TRP A 51 -3.53 -0.89 14.91
C TRP A 51 -4.64 -0.81 13.87
N PHE A 52 -4.65 0.22 13.03
CA PHE A 52 -5.74 0.52 12.10
C PHE A 52 -5.33 0.55 10.63
N SER A 53 -4.09 0.13 10.30
CA SER A 53 -3.60 0.18 8.91
C SER A 53 -4.47 -0.62 7.93
N ASP A 54 -5.01 -1.77 8.34
CA ASP A 54 -5.94 -2.55 7.52
C ASP A 54 -7.23 -1.78 7.23
N ARG A 55 -7.82 -1.16 8.25
CA ARG A 55 -9.06 -0.38 8.10
C ARG A 55 -8.84 0.85 7.22
N ILE A 56 -7.71 1.53 7.40
CA ILE A 56 -7.36 2.71 6.61
C ILE A 56 -7.12 2.33 5.16
N ALA A 57 -6.39 1.25 4.87
CA ALA A 57 -6.16 0.75 3.52
C ALA A 57 -7.47 0.34 2.84
N LEU A 58 -8.34 -0.42 3.53
CA LEU A 58 -9.64 -0.83 3.01
C LEU A 58 -10.57 0.37 2.77
N ALA A 59 -10.58 1.35 3.68
CA ALA A 59 -11.37 2.56 3.52
C ALA A 59 -10.86 3.41 2.34
N SER A 60 -9.54 3.50 2.11
CA SER A 60 -8.98 4.22 0.96
C SER A 60 -9.40 3.61 -0.38
N ALA A 61 -9.57 2.28 -0.42
CA ALA A 61 -10.08 1.53 -1.58
C ALA A 61 -11.62 1.52 -1.66
N ARG A 62 -12.34 2.18 -0.74
CA ARG A 62 -13.81 2.11 -0.60
C ARG A 62 -14.32 0.67 -0.53
N ALA A 63 -13.52 -0.23 0.03
CA ALA A 63 -13.82 -1.64 0.09
C ALA A 63 -14.91 -1.94 1.12
N ARG A 64 -15.83 -2.83 0.80
CA ARG A 64 -16.82 -3.38 1.72
C ARG A 64 -16.52 -4.84 2.03
N GLU A 65 -16.73 -5.24 3.25
CA GLU A 65 -16.68 -6.65 3.62
C GLU A 65 -17.84 -7.40 2.95
N VAL A 66 -17.55 -8.58 2.42
CA VAL A 66 -18.54 -9.43 1.77
C VAL A 66 -18.71 -10.73 2.54
N THR A 67 -19.88 -11.34 2.39
CA THR A 67 -20.22 -12.64 2.98
C THR A 67 -20.04 -13.76 1.95
N ALA A 68 -20.01 -15.01 2.43
CA ALA A 68 -19.95 -16.18 1.56
C ALA A 68 -21.17 -16.30 0.61
N ALA A 69 -22.32 -15.75 1.00
CA ALA A 69 -23.52 -15.70 0.16
C ALA A 69 -23.39 -14.69 -0.99
N GLU A 70 -22.69 -13.56 -0.75
CA GLU A 70 -22.49 -12.51 -1.77
C GLU A 70 -21.36 -12.84 -2.75
N ALA A 71 -20.31 -13.52 -2.29
CA ALA A 71 -19.12 -13.83 -3.09
C ALA A 71 -18.67 -15.30 -2.90
N PRO A 72 -19.51 -16.29 -3.23
CA PRO A 72 -19.22 -17.69 -2.90
C PRO A 72 -17.92 -18.22 -3.54
N MET A 73 -17.58 -17.76 -4.73
CA MET A 73 -16.34 -18.13 -5.40
C MET A 73 -15.11 -17.64 -4.63
N LEU A 74 -15.09 -16.35 -4.22
CA LEU A 74 -13.96 -15.80 -3.44
C LEU A 74 -13.77 -16.55 -2.13
N PHE A 75 -14.85 -16.89 -1.43
CA PHE A 75 -14.76 -17.64 -0.17
C PHE A 75 -14.24 -19.05 -0.40
N ARG A 76 -14.72 -19.77 -1.43
CA ARG A 76 -14.23 -21.10 -1.78
C ARG A 76 -12.72 -21.10 -2.06
N LEU A 77 -12.24 -20.14 -2.87
CA LEU A 77 -10.83 -20.00 -3.21
C LEU A 77 -10.00 -19.62 -1.98
N ALA A 78 -10.47 -18.67 -1.16
CA ALA A 78 -9.80 -18.23 0.06
C ALA A 78 -9.72 -19.34 1.10
N ASP A 79 -10.77 -20.15 1.29
CA ASP A 79 -10.76 -21.29 2.20
C ASP A 79 -9.74 -22.35 1.75
N ARG A 80 -9.71 -22.67 0.46
CA ARG A 80 -8.72 -23.61 -0.11
C ARG A 80 -7.30 -23.12 0.11
N LEU A 81 -7.00 -21.85 -0.16
CA LEU A 81 -5.69 -21.25 0.04
C LEU A 81 -5.31 -21.16 1.52
N ALA A 82 -6.25 -20.85 2.41
CA ALA A 82 -5.99 -20.82 3.86
C ALA A 82 -5.47 -22.16 4.38
N VAL A 83 -6.07 -23.26 3.93
CA VAL A 83 -5.62 -24.62 4.25
C VAL A 83 -4.23 -24.88 3.69
N GLN A 84 -4.00 -24.58 2.41
CA GLN A 84 -2.71 -24.85 1.74
C GLN A 84 -1.55 -24.03 2.32
N TYR A 85 -1.80 -22.78 2.69
CA TYR A 85 -0.80 -21.92 3.32
C TYR A 85 -0.64 -22.15 4.83
N GLY A 86 -1.55 -22.89 5.46
CA GLY A 86 -1.56 -23.09 6.92
C GLY A 86 -1.79 -21.81 7.69
N VAL A 87 -2.63 -20.93 7.19
CA VAL A 87 -2.99 -19.64 7.82
C VAL A 87 -4.51 -19.55 8.02
N PRO A 88 -5.01 -18.77 9.01
CA PRO A 88 -6.42 -18.50 9.10
C PRO A 88 -6.92 -17.82 7.81
N ARG A 89 -8.17 -18.10 7.40
CA ARG A 89 -8.77 -17.40 6.27
C ARG A 89 -8.83 -15.89 6.54
N PRO A 90 -8.24 -15.05 5.68
CA PRO A 90 -8.39 -13.61 5.74
C PRO A 90 -9.86 -13.17 5.59
N ARG A 91 -10.21 -12.02 6.13
CA ARG A 91 -11.49 -11.36 5.82
C ARG A 91 -11.49 -10.97 4.34
N VAL A 92 -12.64 -11.14 3.68
CA VAL A 92 -12.77 -10.91 2.24
C VAL A 92 -13.51 -9.60 2.00
N TYR A 93 -12.92 -8.73 1.21
CA TYR A 93 -13.45 -7.42 0.85
C TYR A 93 -13.53 -7.26 -0.66
N VAL A 94 -14.50 -6.50 -1.12
CA VAL A 94 -14.65 -6.10 -2.53
C VAL A 94 -14.67 -4.57 -2.60
N SER A 95 -13.86 -4.03 -3.51
CA SER A 95 -13.83 -2.60 -3.85
C SER A 95 -14.64 -2.37 -5.14
N PRO A 96 -15.47 -1.31 -5.21
CA PRO A 96 -16.22 -0.97 -6.41
C PRO A 96 -15.37 -0.38 -7.55
N ASP A 97 -14.04 -0.41 -7.41
CA ASP A 97 -13.13 0.14 -8.41
C ASP A 97 -13.17 -0.70 -9.70
N PRO A 98 -13.42 -0.08 -10.87
CA PRO A 98 -13.41 -0.76 -12.16
C PRO A 98 -12.01 -1.14 -12.63
N SER A 99 -10.96 -0.56 -12.08
CA SER A 99 -9.57 -0.94 -12.35
C SER A 99 -9.29 -2.32 -11.78
N PRO A 100 -8.82 -3.29 -12.58
CA PRO A 100 -8.60 -4.65 -12.09
C PRO A 100 -7.37 -4.73 -11.20
N ASN A 101 -7.59 -5.00 -9.93
CA ASN A 101 -6.49 -5.13 -8.96
C ASN A 101 -6.93 -5.90 -7.71
N ALA A 102 -5.95 -6.31 -6.91
CA ALA A 102 -6.15 -6.89 -5.59
C ALA A 102 -5.00 -6.49 -4.65
N PHE A 103 -5.22 -6.61 -3.35
CA PHE A 103 -4.17 -6.45 -2.35
C PHE A 103 -4.53 -7.17 -1.04
N ALA A 104 -3.48 -7.55 -0.29
CA ALA A 104 -3.60 -8.02 1.07
C ALA A 104 -3.15 -6.94 2.07
N THR A 105 -3.82 -6.85 3.22
CA THR A 105 -3.50 -5.92 4.30
C THR A 105 -3.71 -6.58 5.66
N GLY A 106 -3.18 -5.97 6.72
CA GLY A 106 -3.34 -6.48 8.08
C GLY A 106 -2.05 -6.47 8.89
N ARG A 107 -2.18 -6.68 10.20
CA ARG A 107 -1.02 -6.68 11.11
C ARG A 107 -0.33 -8.05 11.26
N ASN A 108 -1.06 -9.13 11.00
CA ASN A 108 -0.57 -10.52 11.05
C ASN A 108 -1.57 -11.44 10.35
N PRO A 109 -1.24 -12.73 10.11
CA PRO A 109 -2.14 -13.66 9.44
C PRO A 109 -3.53 -13.80 10.07
N SER A 110 -3.63 -13.73 11.42
CA SER A 110 -4.92 -13.82 12.13
C SER A 110 -5.78 -12.56 12.01
N HIS A 111 -5.20 -11.46 11.53
CA HIS A 111 -5.88 -10.18 11.34
C HIS A 111 -5.65 -9.68 9.90
N ALA A 112 -5.55 -10.61 8.97
CA ALA A 112 -5.40 -10.30 7.56
C ALA A 112 -6.76 -10.03 6.89
N ALA A 113 -6.74 -9.22 5.86
CA ALA A 113 -7.83 -9.00 4.93
C ALA A 113 -7.30 -9.01 3.50
N ILE A 114 -8.07 -9.54 2.57
CA ILE A 114 -7.81 -9.48 1.15
C ILE A 114 -8.91 -8.65 0.50
N CYS A 115 -8.52 -7.68 -0.31
CA CYS A 115 -9.42 -6.84 -1.08
C CYS A 115 -9.25 -7.15 -2.56
N VAL A 116 -10.36 -7.37 -3.25
CA VAL A 116 -10.42 -7.61 -4.69
C VAL A 116 -11.29 -6.53 -5.32
N ASN A 117 -10.81 -5.91 -6.39
CA ASN A 117 -11.60 -4.92 -7.11
C ASN A 117 -12.63 -5.57 -8.03
N ASP A 118 -13.79 -4.93 -8.21
CA ASP A 118 -14.82 -5.39 -9.16
C ASP A 118 -14.27 -5.58 -10.57
N GLY A 119 -13.37 -4.70 -11.01
CA GLY A 119 -12.72 -4.83 -12.31
C GLY A 119 -11.96 -6.13 -12.48
N LEU A 120 -11.30 -6.63 -11.43
CA LEU A 120 -10.57 -7.89 -11.47
C LEU A 120 -11.52 -9.07 -11.63
N LEU A 121 -12.63 -9.10 -10.89
CA LEU A 121 -13.64 -10.15 -10.95
C LEU A 121 -14.33 -10.25 -12.33
N ARG A 122 -14.27 -9.18 -13.14
CA ARG A 122 -14.87 -9.16 -14.49
C ARG A 122 -13.96 -9.71 -15.58
N ILE A 123 -12.63 -9.67 -15.37
CA ILE A 123 -11.67 -10.00 -16.44
C ILE A 123 -10.93 -11.32 -16.22
N LEU A 124 -10.83 -11.78 -14.95
CA LEU A 124 -10.15 -13.03 -14.63
C LEU A 124 -11.14 -14.20 -14.58
N ASP A 125 -10.70 -15.34 -15.08
CA ASP A 125 -11.35 -16.62 -14.79
C ASP A 125 -10.99 -17.15 -13.40
N GLU A 126 -11.52 -18.31 -13.02
CA GLU A 126 -11.36 -18.86 -11.67
C GLU A 126 -9.89 -19.25 -11.40
N GLU A 127 -9.19 -19.82 -12.37
CA GLU A 127 -7.80 -20.25 -12.27
C GLU A 127 -6.86 -19.05 -12.15
N GLU A 128 -7.06 -18.02 -12.94
CA GLU A 128 -6.30 -16.76 -12.88
C GLU A 128 -6.53 -16.04 -11.55
N LEU A 129 -7.79 -15.96 -11.10
CA LEU A 129 -8.15 -15.39 -9.80
C LEU A 129 -7.51 -16.19 -8.66
N TYR A 130 -7.50 -17.51 -8.78
CA TYR A 130 -6.84 -18.38 -7.80
C TYR A 130 -5.34 -18.10 -7.72
N GLY A 131 -4.66 -17.92 -8.86
CA GLY A 131 -3.26 -17.53 -8.94
C GLY A 131 -2.98 -16.18 -8.26
N VAL A 132 -3.81 -15.16 -8.53
CA VAL A 132 -3.71 -13.84 -7.90
C VAL A 132 -3.92 -13.93 -6.38
N LEU A 133 -4.96 -14.63 -5.94
CA LEU A 133 -5.20 -14.83 -4.51
C LEU A 133 -4.08 -15.61 -3.84
N ALA A 134 -3.49 -16.60 -4.52
CA ALA A 134 -2.35 -17.36 -4.00
C ALA A 134 -1.13 -16.46 -3.79
N HIS A 135 -0.86 -15.53 -4.70
CA HIS A 135 0.17 -14.49 -4.52
C HIS A 135 -0.10 -13.64 -3.26
N GLU A 136 -1.32 -13.14 -3.09
CA GLU A 136 -1.72 -12.34 -1.93
C GLU A 136 -1.59 -13.12 -0.61
N PHE A 137 -1.97 -14.41 -0.61
CA PHE A 137 -1.76 -15.30 0.54
C PHE A 137 -0.27 -15.51 0.86
N GLY A 138 0.60 -15.47 -0.14
CA GLY A 138 2.05 -15.44 0.04
C GLY A 138 2.49 -14.30 0.95
N HIS A 139 2.01 -13.09 0.70
CA HIS A 139 2.27 -11.91 1.54
C HIS A 139 1.70 -12.05 2.96
N VAL A 140 0.51 -12.63 3.10
CA VAL A 140 -0.09 -12.91 4.42
C VAL A 140 0.80 -13.87 5.23
N ARG A 141 1.17 -15.00 4.64
CA ARG A 141 2.04 -16.02 5.29
C ARG A 141 3.40 -15.45 5.69
N ASN A 142 4.03 -14.70 4.80
CA ASN A 142 5.37 -14.13 5.00
C ASN A 142 5.35 -12.89 5.92
N ARG A 143 4.17 -12.45 6.38
CA ARG A 143 3.96 -11.26 7.22
C ARG A 143 4.48 -9.97 6.56
N ASP A 144 4.41 -9.89 5.25
CA ASP A 144 4.77 -8.69 4.49
C ASP A 144 3.68 -7.62 4.61
N ILE A 145 2.44 -8.05 4.85
CA ILE A 145 1.27 -7.17 4.95
C ILE A 145 1.42 -6.07 6.01
N LEU A 146 2.09 -6.35 7.14
CA LEU A 146 2.23 -5.34 8.21
C LEU A 146 3.09 -4.16 7.75
N ILE A 147 4.30 -4.43 7.24
CA ILE A 147 5.22 -3.36 6.83
C ILE A 147 4.62 -2.54 5.69
N SER A 148 4.00 -3.19 4.71
CA SER A 148 3.35 -2.51 3.58
C SER A 148 2.18 -1.63 4.04
N SER A 149 1.32 -2.14 4.92
CA SER A 149 0.17 -1.39 5.45
C SER A 149 0.60 -0.22 6.34
N VAL A 150 1.60 -0.40 7.21
CA VAL A 150 2.14 0.66 8.07
C VAL A 150 2.73 1.79 7.22
N VAL A 151 3.54 1.44 6.23
CA VAL A 151 4.13 2.43 5.32
C VAL A 151 3.06 3.18 4.53
N ALA A 152 2.04 2.50 4.05
CA ALA A 152 0.93 3.14 3.34
C ALA A 152 0.26 4.23 4.19
N VAL A 153 0.00 3.92 5.47
CA VAL A 153 -0.60 4.89 6.40
C VAL A 153 0.34 6.04 6.71
N LEU A 154 1.62 5.76 6.98
CA LEU A 154 2.61 6.81 7.27
C LEU A 154 2.80 7.74 6.07
N ALA A 155 2.96 7.20 4.87
CA ALA A 155 3.09 7.98 3.64
C ALA A 155 1.80 8.77 3.35
N GLY A 156 0.63 8.15 3.54
CA GLY A 156 -0.66 8.82 3.38
C GLY A 156 -0.85 9.98 4.36
N THR A 157 -0.42 9.82 5.60
CA THR A 157 -0.49 10.89 6.60
C THR A 157 0.46 12.04 6.27
N ILE A 158 1.69 11.75 5.80
CA ILE A 158 2.61 12.78 5.33
C ILE A 158 1.98 13.57 4.18
N THR A 159 1.39 12.88 3.21
CA THR A 159 0.69 13.52 2.09
C THR A 159 -0.48 14.37 2.56
N LEU A 160 -1.27 13.89 3.53
CA LEU A 160 -2.37 14.65 4.11
C LEU A 160 -1.88 15.93 4.78
N ILE A 161 -0.83 15.86 5.62
CA ILE A 161 -0.23 17.03 6.28
C ILE A 161 0.24 18.04 5.23
N ALA A 162 0.92 17.58 4.17
CA ALA A 162 1.37 18.41 3.08
C ALA A 162 0.20 19.13 2.36
N ASN A 163 -0.88 18.41 2.07
CA ASN A 163 -2.07 18.98 1.44
C ASN A 163 -2.75 20.01 2.34
N VAL A 164 -2.96 19.70 3.62
CA VAL A 164 -3.56 20.63 4.59
C VAL A 164 -2.74 21.91 4.71
N ALA A 165 -1.40 21.79 4.77
CA ALA A 165 -0.50 22.93 4.81
C ALA A 165 -0.61 23.78 3.53
N GLN A 166 -0.68 23.17 2.36
CA GLN A 166 -0.86 23.85 1.08
C GLN A 166 -2.22 24.57 0.99
N TRP A 167 -3.30 23.94 1.47
CA TRP A 167 -4.63 24.56 1.53
C TRP A 167 -4.64 25.75 2.50
N GLY A 168 -3.99 25.64 3.65
CA GLY A 168 -3.82 26.73 4.59
C GLY A 168 -3.18 27.97 3.96
N LEU A 169 -2.20 27.79 3.06
CA LEU A 169 -1.60 28.87 2.29
C LEU A 169 -2.55 29.48 1.26
N MET A 170 -3.31 28.64 0.54
CA MET A 170 -4.22 29.11 -0.52
C MET A 170 -5.41 29.89 0.05
N PHE A 171 -5.93 29.48 1.21
CA PHE A 171 -7.16 30.05 1.78
C PHE A 171 -6.92 30.92 3.03
N GLY A 172 -5.81 30.73 3.75
CA GLY A 172 -5.46 31.52 4.95
C GLY A 172 -4.96 32.94 4.65
N GLY A 173 -4.61 33.24 3.39
CA GLY A 173 -4.14 34.54 2.94
C GLY A 173 -5.22 35.64 2.75
N TYR A 174 -6.50 35.31 2.92
CA TYR A 174 -7.60 36.22 2.64
C TYR A 174 -7.99 37.18 3.80
N GLY A 175 -7.31 37.13 4.94
CA GLY A 175 -7.77 37.79 6.17
C GLY A 175 -6.82 38.77 6.86
N GLY A 176 -5.61 39.06 6.37
CA GLY A 176 -4.67 39.89 7.15
C GLY A 176 -3.75 40.77 6.33
N ARG A 177 -3.69 42.05 6.73
CA ARG A 177 -2.95 43.17 6.14
C ARG A 177 -1.45 43.22 6.44
N ASP A 178 -0.75 42.07 6.73
CA ASP A 178 0.68 42.05 7.01
C ASP A 178 1.45 41.12 6.07
N ASP A 179 2.07 41.71 5.03
CA ASP A 179 2.91 41.02 4.03
C ASP A 179 4.05 40.18 4.60
N ARG A 180 4.50 40.46 5.82
CA ARG A 180 5.60 39.75 6.48
C ARG A 180 5.19 38.39 7.05
N GLN A 181 3.93 38.23 7.46
CA GLN A 181 3.41 36.97 8.03
C GLN A 181 3.04 35.95 6.94
N GLN A 182 2.64 36.43 5.75
CA GLN A 182 2.41 35.58 4.59
C GLN A 182 3.69 34.92 4.06
N GLY A 183 4.80 35.66 4.08
CA GLY A 183 6.12 35.13 3.68
C GLY A 183 6.61 34.00 4.58
N ALA A 184 6.43 34.11 5.91
CA ALA A 184 6.89 33.11 6.86
C ALA A 184 6.07 31.81 6.81
N GLY A 185 4.74 31.89 6.67
CA GLY A 185 3.87 30.72 6.52
C GLY A 185 4.15 29.93 5.22
N GLY A 186 4.33 30.64 4.11
CA GLY A 186 4.70 30.03 2.84
C GLY A 186 6.05 29.36 2.84
N ALA A 187 7.05 29.99 3.46
CA ALA A 187 8.39 29.42 3.64
C ALA A 187 8.35 28.14 4.50
N LEU A 188 7.56 28.12 5.58
CA LEU A 188 7.39 26.95 6.43
C LEU A 188 6.79 25.77 5.68
N VAL A 189 5.70 25.99 4.94
CA VAL A 189 5.07 24.93 4.14
C VAL A 189 6.01 24.44 3.06
N GLY A 190 6.70 25.33 2.35
CA GLY A 190 7.71 24.96 1.36
C GLY A 190 8.81 24.08 1.98
N LEU A 191 9.33 24.46 3.14
CA LEU A 191 10.34 23.68 3.87
C LEU A 191 9.80 22.30 4.28
N LEU A 192 8.57 22.23 4.81
CA LEU A 192 7.93 20.96 5.18
C LEU A 192 7.77 20.06 3.96
N MET A 193 7.33 20.59 2.81
CA MET A 193 7.20 19.83 1.57
C MET A 193 8.53 19.30 1.06
N ILE A 194 9.58 20.11 1.08
CA ILE A 194 10.94 19.72 0.66
C ILE A 194 11.48 18.57 1.53
N ILE A 195 11.14 18.55 2.81
CA ILE A 195 11.62 17.51 3.74
C ILE A 195 10.71 16.27 3.69
N LEU A 196 9.39 16.45 3.75
CA LEU A 196 8.45 15.35 3.94
C LEU A 196 8.18 14.54 2.66
N ALA A 197 8.17 15.16 1.47
CA ALA A 197 7.89 14.44 0.23
C ALA A 197 8.96 13.40 -0.12
N PRO A 198 10.28 13.68 -0.04
CA PRO A 198 11.32 12.65 -0.20
C PRO A 198 11.23 11.52 0.81
N ILE A 199 10.84 11.84 2.06
CA ILE A 199 10.69 10.83 3.11
C ILE A 199 9.52 9.91 2.82
N ALA A 200 8.37 10.44 2.39
CA ALA A 200 7.24 9.63 1.96
C ALA A 200 7.63 8.68 0.81
N ALA A 201 8.34 9.20 -0.19
CA ALA A 201 8.83 8.38 -1.30
C ALA A 201 9.80 7.29 -0.83
N LEU A 202 10.74 7.61 0.07
CA LEU A 202 11.68 6.64 0.65
C LEU A 202 10.95 5.56 1.45
N LEU A 203 9.95 5.92 2.26
CA LEU A 203 9.14 4.96 3.02
C LEU A 203 8.46 3.97 2.07
N ILE A 204 7.84 4.45 0.99
CA ILE A 204 7.20 3.61 -0.02
C ILE A 204 8.22 2.67 -0.67
N GLN A 205 9.42 3.16 -1.02
CA GLN A 205 10.49 2.32 -1.58
C GLN A 205 10.96 1.25 -0.59
N LEU A 206 11.03 1.55 0.70
CA LEU A 206 11.42 0.58 1.73
C LEU A 206 10.35 -0.49 2.00
N ALA A 207 9.08 -0.17 1.80
CA ALA A 207 7.97 -1.11 1.95
C ALA A 207 8.00 -2.18 0.87
N VAL A 208 8.38 -1.83 -0.35
CA VAL A 208 8.43 -2.75 -1.48
C VAL A 208 9.82 -3.35 -1.62
N SER A 209 9.85 -4.66 -1.77
CA SER A 209 11.07 -5.40 -2.07
C SER A 209 10.80 -6.31 -3.27
N ARG A 210 11.53 -6.10 -4.36
CA ARG A 210 11.43 -6.95 -5.57
C ARG A 210 11.58 -8.43 -5.24
N SER A 211 12.45 -8.76 -4.28
CA SER A 211 12.65 -10.16 -3.86
C SER A 211 11.41 -10.75 -3.19
N ARG A 212 10.61 -9.94 -2.45
CA ARG A 212 9.35 -10.41 -1.84
C ARG A 212 8.28 -10.65 -2.88
N GLU A 213 8.20 -9.79 -3.91
CA GLU A 213 7.28 -9.99 -5.02
C GLU A 213 7.58 -11.29 -5.79
N TYR A 214 8.86 -11.53 -6.12
CA TYR A 214 9.26 -12.77 -6.76
C TYR A 214 9.05 -14.01 -5.87
N GLU A 215 9.21 -13.86 -4.57
CA GLU A 215 8.93 -14.95 -3.61
C GLU A 215 7.43 -15.22 -3.49
N ALA A 216 6.58 -14.18 -3.50
CA ALA A 216 5.14 -14.32 -3.51
C ALA A 216 4.66 -14.96 -4.83
N ASP A 217 5.21 -14.55 -5.98
CA ASP A 217 4.93 -15.18 -7.27
C ASP A 217 5.31 -16.66 -7.26
N ARG A 218 6.52 -17.00 -6.81
CA ARG A 218 7.00 -18.37 -6.73
C ARG A 218 6.13 -19.23 -5.82
N THR A 219 5.90 -18.74 -4.60
CA THR A 219 5.10 -19.50 -3.62
C THR A 219 3.64 -19.62 -4.08
N GLY A 220 3.09 -18.57 -4.66
CA GLY A 220 1.74 -18.57 -5.23
C GLY A 220 1.60 -19.58 -6.35
N ALA A 221 2.57 -19.63 -7.26
CA ALA A 221 2.61 -20.59 -8.36
C ALA A 221 2.80 -22.04 -7.88
N GLU A 222 3.64 -22.26 -6.87
CA GLU A 222 3.83 -23.60 -6.26
C GLU A 222 2.55 -24.09 -5.58
N VAL A 223 1.88 -23.23 -4.81
CA VAL A 223 0.67 -23.58 -4.06
C VAL A 223 -0.55 -23.74 -4.98
N SER A 224 -0.71 -22.87 -5.97
CA SER A 224 -1.78 -23.03 -6.96
C SER A 224 -1.58 -24.23 -7.89
N GLY A 225 -0.32 -24.63 -8.11
CA GLY A 225 0.05 -25.65 -9.07
C GLY A 225 0.02 -25.19 -10.53
N ASP A 226 -0.32 -23.92 -10.77
CA ASP A 226 -0.43 -23.35 -12.13
C ASP A 226 0.28 -21.98 -12.23
N PRO A 227 1.57 -21.94 -12.52
CA PRO A 227 2.30 -20.71 -12.78
C PRO A 227 1.77 -19.91 -13.97
N LEU A 228 1.18 -20.61 -14.99
CA LEU A 228 0.70 -19.94 -16.20
C LEU A 228 -0.59 -19.18 -15.96
N ALA A 229 -1.45 -19.62 -15.04
CA ALA A 229 -2.65 -18.90 -14.65
C ALA A 229 -2.29 -17.54 -14.04
N LEU A 230 -1.31 -17.49 -13.11
CA LEU A 230 -0.83 -16.22 -12.56
C LEU A 230 -0.15 -15.35 -13.63
N ALA A 231 0.66 -15.93 -14.51
CA ALA A 231 1.27 -15.19 -15.62
C ALA A 231 0.23 -14.59 -16.57
N SER A 232 -0.85 -15.33 -16.88
CA SER A 232 -1.98 -14.85 -17.68
C SER A 232 -2.72 -13.72 -16.98
N ALA A 233 -3.02 -13.87 -15.68
CA ALA A 233 -3.62 -12.83 -14.86
C ALA A 233 -2.80 -11.53 -14.90
N LEU A 234 -1.50 -11.59 -14.67
CA LEU A 234 -0.61 -10.41 -14.70
C LEU A 234 -0.64 -9.69 -16.05
N ARG A 235 -0.66 -10.41 -17.19
CA ARG A 235 -0.81 -9.81 -18.53
C ARG A 235 -2.14 -9.09 -18.70
N LYS A 236 -3.24 -9.72 -18.24
CA LYS A 236 -4.57 -9.10 -18.30
C LYS A 236 -4.65 -7.83 -17.45
N LEU A 237 -4.13 -7.91 -16.22
CA LEU A 237 -4.09 -6.80 -15.27
C LEU A 237 -3.27 -5.61 -15.83
N GLU A 238 -2.08 -5.85 -16.36
CA GLU A 238 -1.23 -4.82 -16.93
C GLU A 238 -1.91 -4.07 -18.08
N ARG A 239 -2.49 -4.82 -19.03
CA ARG A 239 -3.20 -4.23 -20.18
C ARG A 239 -4.42 -3.43 -19.73
N ALA A 240 -5.19 -3.97 -18.80
CA ALA A 240 -6.43 -3.36 -18.37
C ALA A 240 -6.21 -2.13 -17.48
N THR A 241 -5.18 -2.10 -16.63
CA THR A 241 -4.85 -0.91 -15.82
C THR A 241 -4.37 0.27 -16.65
N GLN A 242 -3.78 0.03 -17.82
CA GLN A 242 -3.43 1.09 -18.78
C GLN A 242 -4.66 1.76 -19.41
N VAL A 243 -5.75 0.99 -19.59
CA VAL A 243 -6.99 1.46 -20.24
C VAL A 243 -8.02 1.94 -19.21
N ILE A 244 -8.08 1.27 -18.06
CA ILE A 244 -9.05 1.55 -17.00
C ILE A 244 -8.27 2.00 -15.74
N PRO A 245 -7.98 3.31 -15.62
CA PRO A 245 -7.27 3.83 -14.46
C PRO A 245 -8.12 3.67 -13.19
N SER A 246 -7.47 3.46 -12.06
CA SER A 246 -8.15 3.40 -10.76
C SER A 246 -8.77 4.74 -10.41
N GLN A 247 -9.99 4.71 -9.89
CA GLN A 247 -10.72 5.87 -9.38
C GLN A 247 -10.51 6.07 -7.86
N THR A 248 -9.98 5.07 -7.18
CA THR A 248 -9.83 5.08 -5.71
C THR A 248 -8.37 5.07 -5.27
N ALA A 249 -7.45 4.63 -6.13
CA ALA A 249 -6.05 4.49 -5.75
C ALA A 249 -5.40 5.84 -5.42
N GLN A 250 -4.82 5.91 -4.23
CA GLN A 250 -4.00 7.02 -3.78
C GLN A 250 -2.52 6.65 -3.89
N PRO A 251 -1.61 7.59 -4.24
CA PRO A 251 -0.19 7.30 -4.41
C PRO A 251 0.44 6.59 -3.20
N ALA A 252 0.06 6.97 -1.99
CA ALA A 252 0.56 6.36 -0.75
C ALA A 252 0.21 4.87 -0.61
N PHE A 253 -0.89 4.42 -1.21
CA PHE A 253 -1.39 3.04 -1.13
C PHE A 253 -1.11 2.23 -2.41
N ALA A 254 -0.58 2.87 -3.46
CA ALA A 254 -0.37 2.23 -4.76
C ALA A 254 0.52 0.99 -4.70
N HIS A 255 1.48 0.96 -3.77
CA HIS A 255 2.39 -0.16 -3.57
C HIS A 255 1.77 -1.39 -2.88
N LEU A 256 0.53 -1.30 -2.38
CA LEU A 256 -0.19 -2.45 -1.85
C LEU A 256 -0.75 -3.35 -2.96
N TYR A 257 -1.06 -2.80 -4.12
CA TYR A 257 -1.72 -3.49 -5.20
C TYR A 257 -0.75 -4.40 -5.97
N ILE A 258 -1.25 -5.51 -6.52
CA ILE A 258 -0.44 -6.47 -7.30
C ILE A 258 0.17 -5.87 -8.57
N VAL A 259 -0.55 -4.91 -9.18
CA VAL A 259 -0.09 -4.09 -10.31
C VAL A 259 -0.27 -2.62 -9.96
N ASN A 260 0.70 -1.77 -10.33
CA ASN A 260 0.63 -0.34 -10.02
C ASN A 260 -0.63 0.31 -10.64
N PRO A 261 -1.60 0.77 -9.82
CA PRO A 261 -2.86 1.34 -10.31
C PRO A 261 -2.72 2.75 -10.89
N LEU A 262 -1.54 3.38 -10.76
CA LEU A 262 -1.24 4.74 -11.22
C LEU A 262 -0.55 4.76 -12.60
N SER A 263 -0.50 3.62 -13.30
CA SER A 263 0.07 3.52 -14.64
C SER A 263 -0.62 4.51 -15.58
N GLY A 264 0.18 5.32 -16.30
CA GLY A 264 -0.34 6.39 -17.18
C GLY A 264 -0.33 7.81 -16.57
N GLN A 265 -0.05 7.98 -15.28
CA GLN A 265 0.15 9.29 -14.67
C GLN A 265 1.64 9.69 -14.70
N SER A 266 1.94 10.97 -14.91
CA SER A 266 3.32 11.50 -15.02
C SER A 266 4.21 11.22 -13.80
N MET A 267 3.61 10.94 -12.64
CA MET A 267 4.29 10.60 -11.38
C MET A 267 4.51 9.09 -11.16
N ALA A 268 3.95 8.23 -12.02
CA ALA A 268 3.98 6.77 -11.83
C ALA A 268 5.41 6.19 -11.76
N GLY A 269 6.36 6.78 -12.48
CA GLY A 269 7.75 6.34 -12.49
C GLY A 269 8.47 6.51 -11.14
N LEU A 270 8.16 7.55 -10.37
CA LEU A 270 8.76 7.81 -9.05
C LEU A 270 8.25 6.85 -7.97
N PHE A 271 7.05 6.30 -8.15
CA PHE A 271 6.40 5.37 -7.22
C PHE A 271 6.32 3.93 -7.76
N SER A 272 6.99 3.63 -8.90
CA SER A 272 7.07 2.28 -9.44
C SER A 272 8.01 1.42 -8.59
N THR A 273 7.43 0.74 -7.63
CA THR A 273 8.14 -0.05 -6.62
C THR A 273 8.11 -1.55 -6.93
N HIS A 274 7.16 -2.00 -7.76
CA HIS A 274 7.08 -3.39 -8.20
C HIS A 274 8.13 -3.71 -9.27
N PRO A 275 8.57 -5.00 -9.35
CA PRO A 275 9.37 -5.46 -10.46
C PRO A 275 8.61 -5.29 -11.79
N PRO A 276 9.32 -5.18 -12.93
CA PRO A 276 8.67 -5.19 -14.24
C PRO A 276 7.78 -6.43 -14.39
N ILE A 277 6.56 -6.23 -14.89
CA ILE A 277 5.58 -7.32 -15.01
C ILE A 277 6.08 -8.38 -15.99
N GLU A 278 6.74 -7.98 -17.08
CA GLU A 278 7.34 -8.89 -18.05
C GLU A 278 8.35 -9.84 -17.40
N GLU A 279 9.14 -9.35 -16.44
CA GLU A 279 10.10 -10.18 -15.72
C GLU A 279 9.42 -11.16 -14.76
N ARG A 280 8.32 -10.75 -14.11
CA ARG A 280 7.49 -11.64 -13.29
C ARG A 280 6.88 -12.75 -14.15
N ILE A 281 6.30 -12.39 -15.31
CA ILE A 281 5.72 -13.33 -16.26
C ILE A 281 6.76 -14.32 -16.76
N ARG A 282 7.93 -13.83 -17.20
CA ARG A 282 9.02 -14.69 -17.70
C ARG A 282 9.43 -15.75 -16.67
N ARG A 283 9.57 -15.36 -15.40
CA ARG A 283 9.93 -16.31 -14.31
C ARG A 283 8.85 -17.34 -14.07
N LEU A 284 7.58 -16.96 -14.13
CA LEU A 284 6.47 -17.90 -13.99
C LEU A 284 6.41 -18.90 -15.16
N GLU A 285 6.67 -18.45 -16.38
CA GLU A 285 6.76 -19.33 -17.57
C GLU A 285 7.93 -20.30 -17.49
N GLU A 286 9.08 -19.86 -16.99
CA GLU A 286 10.24 -20.73 -16.73
C GLU A 286 9.93 -21.81 -15.68
N MET A 287 9.20 -21.44 -14.60
CA MET A 287 8.73 -22.39 -13.59
C MET A 287 7.81 -23.45 -14.21
N ALA A 288 6.85 -23.03 -15.04
CA ALA A 288 5.94 -23.94 -15.71
C ALA A 288 6.70 -24.95 -16.60
N GLY A 289 7.72 -24.46 -17.32
CA GLY A 289 8.61 -25.33 -18.12
C GLY A 289 9.41 -26.34 -17.26
N GLY A 290 9.83 -25.94 -16.07
CA GLY A 290 10.51 -26.79 -15.10
C GLY A 290 9.59 -27.87 -14.50
N MET A 291 8.38 -27.51 -14.09
CA MET A 291 7.38 -28.43 -13.54
C MET A 291 6.97 -29.51 -14.55
N ARG A 292 6.79 -29.15 -15.84
CA ARG A 292 6.47 -30.10 -16.91
C ARG A 292 7.59 -31.12 -17.21
N ARG A 293 8.83 -30.83 -16.87
CA ARG A 293 9.97 -31.75 -17.06
C ARG A 293 10.17 -32.70 -15.87
N ALA A 294 9.59 -32.37 -14.72
CA ALA A 294 9.70 -33.11 -13.48
C ALA A 294 8.50 -34.07 -13.23
N SER A 295 7.40 -33.88 -13.97
CA SER A 295 6.22 -34.78 -14.01
C SER A 295 6.35 -35.82 -15.11
#